data_4d2a77d00f58f9a5865cd0e673285b05
#
_entry.id   4d2a77d00f58f9a5865cd0e673285b05
#
_cell.length_a   1.000
_cell.length_b   1.000
_cell.length_c   1.000
_cell.angle_alpha   90.00
_cell.angle_beta   90.00
_cell.angle_gamma   90.00
#
_symmetry.space_group_name_H-M   'P 1'
#
loop_
_entity.id
_entity.type
_entity.pdbx_description
1 polymer ?
#
loop_
_entity_poly.entity_id
_entity_poly.type
_entity_poly.pdbx_seq_one_letter_code
_entity_poly.pdbx_strand_id
1 'polypeptide(L)'
;MRNPFKAFALVAGLLALSTPLAAQTVPVRIGVIPVIGAAPVFVANGEGWLKEAGLAPAFTTFESGPNMIQALASGTIDVYVAGIAPLAVARTKGIDVRVVAATAVEEMVFVAAPKLAPYFASAPSKAEAFKQFKAKEGRPARLATQPPGSVPNTTLQHWLWQVAKADKADVEIVAMGIDATQQALLAGAVDGASIREPALTIVQGRNPKITLIATGAEMFPDQPGTVVAVYGKFADANPKAVEGLVSALVRATDLLKADPARAAPPVEAALGKGITDVATIQKALSSPAAKFVADPRTIIEATKQMQTYQVSIGTLDKEAPIDGLFDTKPFDAAKKPAPKP
;
A
#
# COMPACT_ATOMS: atom_id res chain seq x y z
N MET A 1 78.10 45.24 30.84
CA MET A 1 77.58 45.33 29.51
C MET A 1 76.36 44.39 29.45
N ARG A 2 75.15 44.96 29.34
CA ARG A 2 73.86 44.24 29.53
C ARG A 2 73.25 43.87 28.16
N ASN A 3 72.98 42.56 27.94
CA ASN A 3 72.24 42.07 26.79
C ASN A 3 70.76 41.89 27.21
N PRO A 4 69.76 42.41 26.48
CA PRO A 4 68.36 42.11 26.74
C PRO A 4 67.91 40.97 25.80
N PHE A 5 67.48 39.88 26.39
CA PHE A 5 66.76 38.78 25.66
C PHE A 5 65.37 39.26 25.29
N LYS A 6 65.06 39.23 23.99
CA LYS A 6 63.70 39.46 23.47
C LYS A 6 62.98 38.11 23.50
N ALA A 7 61.94 38.02 24.34
CA ALA A 7 60.98 36.91 24.35
C ALA A 7 60.02 37.05 23.17
N PHE A 8 60.01 36.07 22.26
CA PHE A 8 59.04 35.93 21.20
C PHE A 8 57.90 35.01 21.71
N ALA A 9 56.72 35.60 21.96
CA ALA A 9 55.53 34.87 22.33
C ALA A 9 54.89 34.30 21.06
N LEU A 10 54.90 32.96 20.92
CA LEU A 10 54.25 32.22 19.85
C LEU A 10 52.77 32.01 20.25
N VAL A 11 51.87 32.79 19.66
CA VAL A 11 50.43 32.58 19.79
C VAL A 11 50.02 31.48 18.79
N ALA A 12 49.92 30.24 19.27
CA ALA A 12 49.34 29.15 18.51
C ALA A 12 47.80 29.29 18.51
N GLY A 13 47.26 29.82 17.42
CA GLY A 13 45.80 29.84 17.19
C GLY A 13 45.25 28.41 16.98
N LEU A 14 44.47 27.89 17.94
CA LEU A 14 43.65 26.71 17.76
C LEU A 14 42.51 27.03 16.76
N LEU A 15 42.72 26.72 15.51
CA LEU A 15 41.63 26.57 14.53
C LEU A 15 40.85 25.28 14.90
N ALA A 16 39.77 25.42 15.66
CA ALA A 16 38.80 24.36 15.85
C ALA A 16 38.16 24.05 14.49
N LEU A 17 38.62 23.01 13.80
CA LEU A 17 37.97 22.41 12.67
C LEU A 17 36.66 21.82 13.19
N SER A 18 35.57 22.59 13.08
CA SER A 18 34.20 22.05 13.21
C SER A 18 33.95 21.07 12.05
N THR A 19 34.30 19.80 12.26
CA THR A 19 33.84 18.74 11.38
C THR A 19 32.30 18.77 11.41
N PRO A 20 31.64 18.89 10.23
CA PRO A 20 30.18 18.76 10.21
C PRO A 20 29.85 17.38 10.78
N LEU A 21 29.12 17.36 11.88
CA LEU A 21 28.55 16.13 12.44
C LEU A 21 27.65 15.58 11.35
N ALA A 22 28.11 14.56 10.61
CA ALA A 22 27.28 13.88 9.62
C ALA A 22 26.02 13.44 10.36
N ALA A 23 24.87 13.99 9.99
CA ALA A 23 23.59 13.64 10.59
C ALA A 23 23.46 12.12 10.47
N GLN A 24 23.42 11.44 11.61
CA GLN A 24 23.38 9.97 11.66
C GLN A 24 22.05 9.52 11.03
N THR A 25 22.14 8.84 9.89
CA THR A 25 20.93 8.32 9.21
C THR A 25 20.33 7.19 10.03
N VAL A 26 19.01 7.19 10.16
CA VAL A 26 18.24 6.14 10.88
C VAL A 26 17.98 4.98 9.91
N PRO A 27 18.53 3.78 10.18
CA PRO A 27 18.16 2.59 9.41
C PRO A 27 16.66 2.31 9.58
N VAL A 28 15.96 2.05 8.48
CA VAL A 28 14.53 1.69 8.49
C VAL A 28 14.27 0.53 7.56
N ARG A 29 13.70 -0.55 8.11
CA ARG A 29 13.35 -1.77 7.37
C ARG A 29 11.88 -1.67 6.95
N ILE A 30 11.65 -1.60 5.64
CA ILE A 30 10.33 -1.37 5.06
C ILE A 30 9.84 -2.64 4.38
N GLY A 31 8.79 -3.26 4.93
CA GLY A 31 8.04 -4.30 4.25
C GLY A 31 7.04 -3.67 3.29
N VAL A 32 6.99 -4.17 2.05
CA VAL A 32 6.17 -3.60 0.99
C VAL A 32 5.54 -4.69 0.12
N ILE A 33 4.34 -4.43 -0.40
CA ILE A 33 3.74 -5.23 -1.47
C ILE A 33 3.97 -4.54 -2.83
N PRO A 34 4.14 -5.31 -3.94
CA PRO A 34 4.46 -4.77 -5.27
C PRO A 34 3.22 -4.24 -6.00
N VAL A 35 2.63 -3.14 -5.52
CA VAL A 35 1.41 -2.52 -6.07
C VAL A 35 1.55 -1.01 -6.22
N ILE A 36 0.71 -0.42 -7.07
CA ILE A 36 0.69 1.04 -7.28
C ILE A 36 0.28 1.79 -6.01
N GLY A 37 -0.54 1.22 -5.13
CA GLY A 37 -0.84 1.83 -3.83
C GLY A 37 0.40 2.09 -2.95
N ALA A 38 1.50 1.38 -3.18
CA ALA A 38 2.79 1.62 -2.51
C ALA A 38 3.67 2.68 -3.23
N ALA A 39 3.25 3.20 -4.39
CA ALA A 39 4.04 4.12 -5.19
C ALA A 39 4.56 5.37 -4.43
N PRO A 40 3.83 5.98 -3.47
CA PRO A 40 4.39 7.08 -2.69
C PRO A 40 5.71 6.76 -2.00
N VAL A 41 5.87 5.53 -1.50
CA VAL A 41 7.13 5.08 -0.85
C VAL A 41 8.24 4.88 -1.89
N PHE A 42 7.92 4.30 -3.04
CA PHE A 42 8.88 4.07 -4.11
C PHE A 42 9.38 5.38 -4.72
N VAL A 43 8.46 6.33 -4.95
CA VAL A 43 8.80 7.67 -5.43
C VAL A 43 9.64 8.42 -4.41
N ALA A 44 9.26 8.43 -3.13
CA ALA A 44 10.02 9.08 -2.07
C ALA A 44 11.46 8.53 -1.97
N ASN A 45 11.63 7.22 -2.17
CA ASN A 45 12.95 6.60 -2.21
C ASN A 45 13.73 6.98 -3.49
N GLY A 46 13.12 6.85 -4.66
CA GLY A 46 13.76 7.09 -5.95
C GLY A 46 14.17 8.55 -6.16
N GLU A 47 13.37 9.50 -5.67
CA GLU A 47 13.68 10.93 -5.66
C GLU A 47 14.73 11.31 -4.57
N GLY A 48 15.14 10.36 -3.72
CA GLY A 48 16.09 10.61 -2.64
C GLY A 48 15.51 11.28 -1.39
N TRP A 49 14.19 11.51 -1.34
CA TRP A 49 13.55 12.25 -0.24
C TRP A 49 13.56 11.50 1.10
N LEU A 50 13.60 10.17 1.09
CA LEU A 50 13.81 9.40 2.32
C LEU A 50 15.21 9.66 2.88
N LYS A 51 16.23 9.73 2.03
CA LYS A 51 17.59 10.05 2.44
C LYS A 51 17.72 11.50 2.91
N GLU A 52 17.08 12.45 2.23
CA GLU A 52 16.99 13.84 2.68
C GLU A 52 16.36 13.96 4.07
N ALA A 53 15.38 13.09 4.38
CA ALA A 53 14.75 12.99 5.69
C ALA A 53 15.61 12.25 6.75
N GLY A 54 16.86 11.93 6.45
CA GLY A 54 17.77 11.23 7.36
C GLY A 54 17.49 9.74 7.53
N LEU A 55 16.80 9.10 6.58
CA LEU A 55 16.49 7.68 6.60
C LEU A 55 17.44 6.87 5.69
N ALA A 56 17.78 5.65 6.13
CA ALA A 56 18.48 4.65 5.32
C ALA A 56 17.54 3.44 5.11
N PRO A 57 16.68 3.46 4.06
CA PRO A 57 15.67 2.44 3.87
C PRO A 57 16.25 1.13 3.31
N ALA A 58 15.79 -0.01 3.85
CA ALA A 58 15.98 -1.34 3.30
C ALA A 58 14.61 -1.98 3.03
N PHE A 59 14.35 -2.34 1.77
CA PHE A 59 13.05 -2.88 1.34
C PHE A 59 13.04 -4.41 1.35
N THR A 60 11.91 -4.98 1.79
CA THR A 60 11.59 -6.40 1.66
C THR A 60 10.21 -6.54 1.05
N THR A 61 10.11 -7.25 -0.08
CA THR A 61 8.85 -7.48 -0.77
C THR A 61 8.11 -8.69 -0.20
N PHE A 62 6.78 -8.54 -0.06
CA PHE A 62 5.85 -9.57 0.41
C PHE A 62 4.70 -9.77 -0.58
N GLU A 63 4.16 -10.98 -0.65
CA GLU A 63 3.04 -11.34 -1.54
C GLU A 63 1.66 -10.91 -1.01
N SER A 64 1.57 -10.54 0.28
CA SER A 64 0.32 -10.07 0.88
C SER A 64 0.55 -9.35 2.21
N GLY A 65 -0.42 -8.52 2.62
CA GLY A 65 -0.41 -7.86 3.92
C GLY A 65 -0.40 -8.84 5.10
N PRO A 66 -1.26 -9.89 5.13
CA PRO A 66 -1.23 -10.88 6.21
C PRO A 66 0.13 -11.54 6.43
N ASN A 67 0.87 -11.88 5.37
CA ASN A 67 2.22 -12.44 5.47
C ASN A 67 3.21 -11.47 6.12
N MET A 68 3.03 -10.18 5.91
CA MET A 68 3.91 -9.14 6.45
C MET A 68 3.71 -8.91 7.96
N ILE A 69 2.53 -9.25 8.52
CA ILE A 69 2.24 -9.08 9.95
C ILE A 69 3.20 -9.89 10.83
N GLN A 70 3.62 -11.09 10.40
CA GLN A 70 4.60 -11.88 11.13
C GLN A 70 5.97 -11.19 11.18
N ALA A 71 6.41 -10.60 10.07
CA ALA A 71 7.65 -9.84 9.99
C ALA A 71 7.62 -8.58 10.89
N LEU A 72 6.46 -7.91 10.96
CA LEU A 72 6.25 -6.78 11.87
C LEU A 72 6.31 -7.24 13.34
N ALA A 73 5.62 -8.32 13.68
CA ALA A 73 5.57 -8.87 15.05
C ALA A 73 6.94 -9.32 15.57
N SER A 74 7.77 -9.92 14.69
CA SER A 74 9.14 -10.34 15.03
C SER A 74 10.14 -9.18 15.05
N GLY A 75 9.73 -7.98 14.66
CA GLY A 75 10.61 -6.83 14.50
C GLY A 75 11.60 -6.97 13.34
N THR A 76 11.30 -7.81 12.35
CA THR A 76 12.11 -7.92 11.11
C THR A 76 11.91 -6.72 10.21
N ILE A 77 10.74 -6.07 10.25
CA ILE A 77 10.45 -4.80 9.61
C ILE A 77 10.01 -3.76 10.64
N ASP A 78 10.25 -2.49 10.34
CA ASP A 78 9.87 -1.33 11.15
C ASP A 78 8.65 -0.62 10.59
N VAL A 79 8.49 -0.69 9.25
CA VAL A 79 7.42 -0.05 8.49
C VAL A 79 6.71 -1.08 7.64
N TYR A 80 5.39 -1.03 7.67
CA TYR A 80 4.46 -1.85 6.90
C TYR A 80 3.83 -0.99 5.80
N VAL A 81 3.91 -1.43 4.54
CA VAL A 81 3.30 -0.76 3.39
C VAL A 81 2.44 -1.76 2.63
N ALA A 82 1.18 -1.86 3.02
CA ALA A 82 0.18 -2.73 2.39
C ALA A 82 -1.23 -2.31 2.80
N GLY A 83 -2.25 -3.11 2.46
CA GLY A 83 -3.64 -2.83 2.81
C GLY A 83 -3.89 -2.76 4.32
N ILE A 84 -4.83 -1.91 4.74
CA ILE A 84 -5.15 -1.63 6.16
C ILE A 84 -5.71 -2.84 6.92
N ALA A 85 -6.48 -3.73 6.25
CA ALA A 85 -7.26 -4.77 6.91
C ALA A 85 -6.47 -5.70 7.86
N PRO A 86 -5.24 -6.17 7.52
CA PRO A 86 -4.44 -7.01 8.41
C PRO A 86 -4.00 -6.32 9.71
N LEU A 87 -3.99 -4.99 9.75
CA LEU A 87 -3.55 -4.24 10.93
C LEU A 87 -4.53 -4.36 12.10
N ALA A 88 -5.84 -4.52 11.82
CA ALA A 88 -6.82 -4.86 12.85
C ALA A 88 -6.49 -6.19 13.51
N VAL A 89 -6.16 -7.22 12.74
CA VAL A 89 -5.72 -8.52 13.27
C VAL A 89 -4.43 -8.39 14.08
N ALA A 90 -3.46 -7.59 13.61
CA ALA A 90 -2.24 -7.32 14.37
C ALA A 90 -2.53 -6.68 15.74
N ARG A 91 -3.39 -5.67 15.78
CA ARG A 91 -3.78 -4.95 16.99
C ARG A 91 -4.50 -5.87 17.98
N THR A 92 -5.42 -6.73 17.54
CA THR A 92 -6.10 -7.67 18.44
C THR A 92 -5.16 -8.70 19.05
N LYS A 93 -4.00 -8.95 18.44
CA LYS A 93 -2.91 -9.79 18.94
C LYS A 93 -1.88 -9.01 19.78
N GLY A 94 -2.15 -7.75 20.12
CA GLY A 94 -1.29 -6.92 20.96
C GLY A 94 -0.06 -6.33 20.25
N ILE A 95 0.00 -6.38 18.92
CA ILE A 95 1.09 -5.75 18.16
C ILE A 95 0.82 -4.26 18.09
N ASP A 96 1.69 -3.44 18.69
CA ASP A 96 1.60 -1.98 18.58
C ASP A 96 2.06 -1.54 17.19
N VAL A 97 1.09 -1.26 16.32
CA VAL A 97 1.29 -0.74 14.97
C VAL A 97 0.40 0.49 14.78
N ARG A 98 0.97 1.57 14.19
CA ARG A 98 0.31 2.87 14.05
C ARG A 98 0.34 3.30 12.59
N VAL A 99 -0.83 3.54 12.00
CA VAL A 99 -0.99 4.09 10.65
C VAL A 99 -0.65 5.56 10.69
N VAL A 100 0.38 5.96 9.95
CA VAL A 100 0.89 7.34 9.90
C VAL A 100 0.56 8.04 8.58
N ALA A 101 0.22 7.28 7.53
CA ALA A 101 -0.27 7.80 6.26
C ALA A 101 -1.20 6.79 5.58
N ALA A 102 -2.23 7.27 4.90
CA ALA A 102 -2.85 6.53 3.81
C ALA A 102 -2.01 6.77 2.53
N THR A 103 -2.08 5.85 1.56
CA THR A 103 -1.40 6.04 0.27
C THR A 103 -2.32 5.85 -0.91
N ALA A 104 -3.33 4.98 -0.77
CA ALA A 104 -4.35 4.76 -1.80
C ALA A 104 -5.70 4.43 -1.18
N VAL A 105 -6.77 4.80 -1.90
CA VAL A 105 -8.17 4.44 -1.60
C VAL A 105 -8.83 3.92 -2.87
N GLU A 106 -9.88 3.10 -2.71
CA GLU A 106 -10.69 2.54 -3.81
C GLU A 106 -9.85 1.87 -4.92
N GLU A 107 -8.70 1.31 -4.54
CA GLU A 107 -7.73 0.73 -5.46
C GLU A 107 -8.07 -0.69 -5.91
N MET A 108 -8.93 -1.41 -5.15
CA MET A 108 -9.34 -2.76 -5.51
C MET A 108 -10.47 -2.75 -6.51
N VAL A 109 -10.35 -3.54 -7.55
CA VAL A 109 -11.39 -3.72 -8.57
C VAL A 109 -11.68 -5.21 -8.77
N PHE A 110 -12.89 -5.53 -9.26
CA PHE A 110 -13.21 -6.88 -9.71
C PHE A 110 -13.22 -6.93 -11.24
N VAL A 111 -12.46 -7.86 -11.79
CA VAL A 111 -12.40 -8.15 -13.23
C VAL A 111 -12.89 -9.56 -13.52
N ALA A 112 -13.60 -9.72 -14.66
CA ALA A 112 -14.01 -11.01 -15.19
C ALA A 112 -13.10 -11.42 -16.36
N ALA A 113 -12.66 -12.67 -16.36
CA ALA A 113 -11.99 -13.30 -17.50
C ALA A 113 -12.96 -13.45 -18.69
N PRO A 114 -12.45 -13.67 -19.93
CA PRO A 114 -13.28 -13.73 -21.13
C PRO A 114 -14.42 -14.75 -21.08
N LYS A 115 -14.29 -15.79 -20.27
CA LYS A 115 -15.30 -16.83 -20.08
C LYS A 115 -16.48 -16.37 -19.23
N LEU A 116 -16.22 -15.54 -18.20
CA LEU A 116 -17.25 -15.04 -17.28
C LEU A 116 -17.83 -13.68 -17.73
N ALA A 117 -17.04 -12.83 -18.38
CA ALA A 117 -17.43 -11.46 -18.74
C ALA A 117 -18.76 -11.36 -19.54
N PRO A 118 -19.06 -12.24 -20.53
CA PRO A 118 -20.30 -12.17 -21.30
C PRO A 118 -21.57 -12.27 -20.45
N TYR A 119 -21.53 -13.01 -19.34
CA TYR A 119 -22.69 -13.16 -18.45
C TYR A 119 -23.01 -11.84 -17.74
N PHE A 120 -22.02 -11.05 -17.36
CA PHE A 120 -22.25 -9.72 -16.78
C PHE A 120 -22.82 -8.72 -17.78
N ALA A 121 -22.54 -8.90 -19.06
CA ALA A 121 -23.09 -8.03 -20.11
C ALA A 121 -24.55 -8.34 -20.45
N SER A 122 -25.02 -9.60 -20.25
CA SER A 122 -26.34 -10.05 -20.68
C SER A 122 -27.33 -10.31 -19.54
N ALA A 123 -26.85 -10.58 -18.33
CA ALA A 123 -27.71 -10.91 -17.20
C ALA A 123 -28.41 -9.67 -16.61
N PRO A 124 -29.63 -9.79 -16.07
CA PRO A 124 -30.37 -8.68 -15.47
C PRO A 124 -29.76 -8.20 -14.14
N SER A 125 -28.93 -9.01 -13.51
CA SER A 125 -28.20 -8.67 -12.28
C SER A 125 -26.84 -9.39 -12.19
N LYS A 126 -25.97 -8.86 -11.31
CA LYS A 126 -24.66 -9.50 -11.04
C LYS A 126 -24.83 -10.89 -10.42
N ALA A 127 -25.83 -11.10 -9.56
CA ALA A 127 -26.15 -12.44 -9.02
C ALA A 127 -26.55 -13.41 -10.12
N GLU A 128 -27.44 -12.98 -11.02
CA GLU A 128 -27.90 -13.82 -12.12
C GLU A 128 -26.78 -14.17 -13.10
N ALA A 129 -25.79 -13.29 -13.28
CA ALA A 129 -24.59 -13.57 -14.10
C ALA A 129 -23.82 -14.79 -13.56
N PHE A 130 -23.58 -14.87 -12.26
CA PHE A 130 -22.91 -16.01 -11.64
C PHE A 130 -23.75 -17.29 -11.74
N LYS A 131 -25.05 -17.19 -11.50
CA LYS A 131 -25.98 -18.32 -11.61
C LYS A 131 -26.05 -18.89 -13.03
N GLN A 132 -26.14 -18.02 -14.03
CA GLN A 132 -26.14 -18.44 -15.46
C GLN A 132 -24.79 -19.05 -15.85
N PHE A 133 -23.67 -18.48 -15.39
CA PHE A 133 -22.36 -19.07 -15.58
C PHE A 133 -22.31 -20.50 -15.04
N LYS A 134 -22.69 -20.70 -13.77
CA LYS A 134 -22.71 -22.01 -13.14
C LYS A 134 -23.62 -23.00 -13.90
N ALA A 135 -24.82 -22.59 -14.29
CA ALA A 135 -25.75 -23.41 -15.03
C ALA A 135 -25.16 -23.87 -16.39
N LYS A 136 -24.44 -22.99 -17.07
CA LYS A 136 -23.84 -23.28 -18.38
C LYS A 136 -22.54 -24.07 -18.29
N GLU A 137 -21.69 -23.75 -17.29
CA GLU A 137 -20.36 -24.35 -17.14
C GLU A 137 -20.33 -25.60 -16.25
N GLY A 138 -21.45 -25.92 -15.58
CA GLY A 138 -21.57 -27.05 -14.66
C GLY A 138 -20.77 -26.93 -13.36
N ARG A 139 -20.24 -25.75 -13.05
CA ARG A 139 -19.43 -25.47 -11.86
C ARG A 139 -19.55 -24.03 -11.43
N PRO A 140 -19.28 -23.70 -10.13
CA PRO A 140 -19.20 -22.31 -9.67
C PRO A 140 -18.09 -21.52 -10.40
N ALA A 141 -18.23 -20.21 -10.46
CA ALA A 141 -17.19 -19.31 -10.94
C ALA A 141 -16.03 -19.26 -9.95
N ARG A 142 -14.80 -19.50 -10.40
CA ARG A 142 -13.59 -19.46 -9.60
C ARG A 142 -13.00 -18.06 -9.62
N LEU A 143 -12.97 -17.42 -8.46
CA LEU A 143 -12.54 -16.01 -8.29
C LEU A 143 -11.28 -15.93 -7.43
N ALA A 144 -10.18 -15.46 -8.04
CA ALA A 144 -8.91 -15.30 -7.35
C ALA A 144 -8.90 -14.02 -6.51
N THR A 145 -8.29 -14.11 -5.33
CA THR A 145 -7.99 -12.96 -4.46
C THR A 145 -6.85 -13.29 -3.51
N GLN A 146 -6.36 -12.29 -2.76
CA GLN A 146 -5.35 -12.51 -1.73
C GLN A 146 -5.91 -13.26 -0.50
N PRO A 147 -5.04 -13.75 0.41
CA PRO A 147 -5.47 -14.53 1.58
C PRO A 147 -6.54 -13.84 2.44
N PRO A 148 -7.34 -14.62 3.19
CA PRO A 148 -8.30 -14.10 4.15
C PRO A 148 -7.69 -13.07 5.10
N GLY A 149 -8.46 -12.04 5.45
CA GLY A 149 -8.02 -10.91 6.27
C GLY A 149 -7.26 -9.83 5.50
N SER A 150 -6.98 -10.00 4.21
CA SER A 150 -6.46 -8.95 3.33
C SER A 150 -7.58 -8.02 2.83
N VAL A 151 -7.23 -6.79 2.41
CA VAL A 151 -8.20 -5.87 1.79
C VAL A 151 -8.85 -6.49 0.55
N PRO A 152 -8.10 -7.09 -0.43
CA PRO A 152 -8.71 -7.70 -1.60
C PRO A 152 -9.73 -8.79 -1.28
N ASN A 153 -9.43 -9.65 -0.30
CA ASN A 153 -10.34 -10.72 0.11
C ASN A 153 -11.61 -10.15 0.77
N THR A 154 -11.43 -9.20 1.68
CA THR A 154 -12.53 -8.57 2.41
C THR A 154 -13.48 -7.83 1.47
N THR A 155 -12.93 -7.03 0.56
CA THR A 155 -13.73 -6.23 -0.38
C THR A 155 -14.41 -7.09 -1.45
N LEU A 156 -13.74 -8.16 -1.93
CA LEU A 156 -14.37 -9.12 -2.84
C LEU A 156 -15.58 -9.79 -2.18
N GLN A 157 -15.44 -10.29 -0.94
CA GLN A 157 -16.54 -10.92 -0.23
C GLN A 157 -17.69 -9.94 0.04
N HIS A 158 -17.36 -8.69 0.43
CA HIS A 158 -18.37 -7.65 0.62
C HIS A 158 -19.13 -7.40 -0.67
N TRP A 159 -18.43 -7.22 -1.79
CA TRP A 159 -19.07 -7.02 -3.07
C TRP A 159 -19.96 -8.20 -3.47
N LEU A 160 -19.45 -9.41 -3.37
CA LEU A 160 -20.22 -10.63 -3.73
C LEU A 160 -21.50 -10.76 -2.91
N TRP A 161 -21.39 -10.64 -1.58
CA TRP A 161 -22.48 -10.99 -0.68
C TRP A 161 -23.38 -9.84 -0.31
N GLN A 162 -22.87 -8.61 -0.22
CA GLN A 162 -23.65 -7.42 0.18
C GLN A 162 -24.13 -6.60 -1.01
N VAL A 163 -23.35 -6.51 -2.09
CA VAL A 163 -23.66 -5.67 -3.24
C VAL A 163 -24.28 -6.47 -4.39
N ALA A 164 -23.54 -7.44 -4.89
CA ALA A 164 -23.97 -8.29 -6.01
C ALA A 164 -25.05 -9.28 -5.63
N LYS A 165 -25.21 -9.61 -4.33
CA LYS A 165 -26.17 -10.59 -3.78
C LYS A 165 -26.04 -11.96 -4.44
N ALA A 166 -24.80 -12.37 -4.79
CA ALA A 166 -24.53 -13.66 -5.37
C ALA A 166 -24.79 -14.79 -4.36
N ASP A 167 -25.26 -15.94 -4.84
CA ASP A 167 -25.35 -17.13 -4.02
C ASP A 167 -23.93 -17.69 -3.79
N LYS A 168 -23.63 -18.07 -2.54
CA LYS A 168 -22.33 -18.68 -2.19
C LYS A 168 -22.05 -19.97 -2.96
N ALA A 169 -23.12 -20.69 -3.35
CA ALA A 169 -22.99 -21.89 -4.16
C ALA A 169 -22.59 -21.64 -5.63
N ASP A 170 -22.68 -20.38 -6.10
CA ASP A 170 -22.37 -20.02 -7.49
C ASP A 170 -20.94 -19.50 -7.67
N VAL A 171 -20.20 -19.32 -6.56
CA VAL A 171 -18.86 -18.74 -6.53
C VAL A 171 -17.91 -19.57 -5.65
N GLU A 172 -16.71 -19.81 -6.14
CA GLU A 172 -15.58 -20.39 -5.39
C GLU A 172 -14.48 -19.32 -5.26
N ILE A 173 -14.15 -18.91 -4.03
CA ILE A 173 -13.05 -17.96 -3.77
C ILE A 173 -11.75 -18.74 -3.64
N VAL A 174 -10.75 -18.41 -4.48
CA VAL A 174 -9.42 -19.04 -4.50
C VAL A 174 -8.39 -18.04 -3.99
N ALA A 175 -7.82 -18.32 -2.81
CA ALA A 175 -6.81 -17.47 -2.20
C ALA A 175 -5.42 -17.75 -2.76
N MET A 176 -4.71 -16.69 -3.22
CA MET A 176 -3.34 -16.79 -3.73
C MET A 176 -2.61 -15.45 -3.62
N GLY A 177 -1.28 -15.44 -3.84
CA GLY A 177 -0.48 -14.20 -3.83
C GLY A 177 -0.79 -13.27 -5.01
N ILE A 178 -0.21 -12.06 -4.96
CA ILE A 178 -0.46 -11.02 -5.98
C ILE A 178 -0.10 -11.51 -7.37
N ASP A 179 1.14 -11.99 -7.55
CA ASP A 179 1.64 -12.44 -8.86
C ASP A 179 0.89 -13.67 -9.36
N ALA A 180 0.61 -14.63 -8.46
CA ALA A 180 -0.18 -15.83 -8.80
C ALA A 180 -1.60 -15.47 -9.26
N THR A 181 -2.24 -14.46 -8.65
CA THR A 181 -3.57 -13.98 -9.07
C THR A 181 -3.53 -13.43 -10.50
N GLN A 182 -2.54 -12.61 -10.82
CA GLN A 182 -2.35 -12.04 -12.16
C GLN A 182 -2.11 -13.15 -13.21
N GLN A 183 -1.23 -14.10 -12.90
CA GLN A 183 -0.90 -15.20 -13.82
C GLN A 183 -2.09 -16.13 -14.02
N ALA A 184 -2.81 -16.50 -12.95
CA ALA A 184 -3.99 -17.35 -13.03
C ALA A 184 -5.09 -16.72 -13.91
N LEU A 185 -5.30 -15.40 -13.78
CA LEU A 185 -6.26 -14.67 -14.60
C LEU A 185 -5.85 -14.65 -16.09
N LEU A 186 -4.59 -14.39 -16.40
CA LEU A 186 -4.06 -14.39 -17.77
C LEU A 186 -4.09 -15.76 -18.41
N ALA A 187 -3.82 -16.81 -17.65
CA ALA A 187 -3.87 -18.20 -18.11
C ALA A 187 -5.29 -18.76 -18.24
N GLY A 188 -6.32 -18.01 -17.78
CA GLY A 188 -7.70 -18.51 -17.75
C GLY A 188 -7.92 -19.64 -16.71
N ALA A 189 -7.04 -19.76 -15.73
CA ALA A 189 -7.16 -20.73 -14.64
C ALA A 189 -8.21 -20.33 -13.60
N VAL A 190 -8.62 -19.07 -13.60
CA VAL A 190 -9.73 -18.51 -12.83
C VAL A 190 -10.65 -17.72 -13.75
N ASP A 191 -11.92 -17.58 -13.34
CA ASP A 191 -12.95 -16.92 -14.14
C ASP A 191 -13.03 -15.42 -13.85
N GLY A 192 -12.46 -14.96 -12.73
CA GLY A 192 -12.34 -13.56 -12.36
C GLY A 192 -11.38 -13.37 -11.21
N ALA A 193 -11.09 -12.11 -10.88
CA ALA A 193 -10.18 -11.80 -9.80
C ALA A 193 -10.46 -10.41 -9.18
N SER A 194 -10.18 -10.28 -7.88
CA SER A 194 -10.03 -9.00 -7.22
C SER A 194 -8.56 -8.59 -7.33
N ILE A 195 -8.29 -7.57 -8.11
CA ILE A 195 -6.95 -7.06 -8.41
C ILE A 195 -6.89 -5.54 -8.23
N ARG A 196 -5.71 -4.98 -8.38
CA ARG A 196 -5.42 -3.54 -8.37
C ARG A 196 -4.32 -3.21 -9.37
N GLU A 197 -3.98 -1.94 -9.51
CA GLU A 197 -2.86 -1.56 -10.35
C GLU A 197 -1.49 -2.00 -9.75
N PRO A 198 -0.50 -2.40 -10.55
CA PRO A 198 -0.47 -2.34 -12.02
C PRO A 198 -1.10 -3.56 -12.70
N ALA A 199 -1.55 -4.58 -11.94
CA ALA A 199 -2.08 -5.82 -12.50
C ALA A 199 -3.28 -5.57 -13.43
N LEU A 200 -4.17 -4.61 -13.12
CA LEU A 200 -5.31 -4.25 -13.98
C LEU A 200 -4.82 -3.79 -15.37
N THR A 201 -3.91 -2.82 -15.42
CA THR A 201 -3.33 -2.32 -16.68
C THR A 201 -2.60 -3.43 -17.45
N ILE A 202 -1.83 -4.26 -16.75
CA ILE A 202 -1.08 -5.37 -17.36
C ILE A 202 -2.02 -6.42 -17.98
N VAL A 203 -3.03 -6.89 -17.23
CA VAL A 203 -3.91 -7.96 -17.72
C VAL A 203 -4.78 -7.48 -18.88
N GLN A 204 -5.28 -6.25 -18.82
CA GLN A 204 -6.06 -5.67 -19.92
C GLN A 204 -5.20 -5.36 -21.15
N GLY A 205 -3.94 -4.98 -20.97
CA GLY A 205 -2.98 -4.79 -22.06
C GLY A 205 -2.64 -6.10 -22.77
N ARG A 206 -2.53 -7.20 -22.03
CA ARG A 206 -2.25 -8.55 -22.59
C ARG A 206 -3.49 -9.25 -23.14
N ASN A 207 -4.65 -9.01 -22.52
CA ASN A 207 -5.92 -9.60 -22.94
C ASN A 207 -7.06 -8.57 -22.78
N PRO A 208 -7.36 -7.78 -23.82
CA PRO A 208 -8.43 -6.76 -23.79
C PRO A 208 -9.84 -7.30 -23.52
N LYS A 209 -10.05 -8.64 -23.59
CA LYS A 209 -11.33 -9.28 -23.25
C LYS A 209 -11.52 -9.45 -21.73
N ILE A 210 -10.48 -9.20 -20.92
CA ILE A 210 -10.63 -9.13 -19.46
C ILE A 210 -11.35 -7.83 -19.13
N THR A 211 -12.53 -7.93 -18.55
CA THR A 211 -13.48 -6.83 -18.39
C THR A 211 -13.53 -6.38 -16.93
N LEU A 212 -13.44 -5.07 -16.70
CA LEU A 212 -13.74 -4.47 -15.40
C LEU A 212 -15.24 -4.58 -15.12
N ILE A 213 -15.62 -5.19 -14.00
CA ILE A 213 -17.00 -5.44 -13.60
C ILE A 213 -17.43 -4.56 -12.44
N ALA A 214 -16.51 -4.30 -11.50
CA ALA A 214 -16.76 -3.42 -10.36
C ALA A 214 -15.52 -2.62 -9.99
N THR A 215 -15.73 -1.33 -9.75
CA THR A 215 -14.73 -0.39 -9.21
C THR A 215 -14.60 -0.54 -7.69
N GLY A 216 -13.56 0.09 -7.10
CA GLY A 216 -13.35 0.05 -5.66
C GLY A 216 -14.52 0.62 -4.86
N ALA A 217 -15.07 1.75 -5.30
CA ALA A 217 -16.25 2.36 -4.68
C ALA A 217 -17.49 1.46 -4.73
N GLU A 218 -17.69 0.72 -5.84
CA GLU A 218 -18.76 -0.24 -5.98
C GLU A 218 -18.55 -1.51 -5.14
N MET A 219 -17.29 -1.89 -4.90
CA MET A 219 -16.98 -3.08 -4.11
C MET A 219 -17.13 -2.84 -2.61
N PHE A 220 -16.73 -1.66 -2.14
CA PHE A 220 -16.82 -1.26 -0.74
C PHE A 220 -16.86 0.26 -0.66
N PRO A 221 -17.87 0.88 -0.01
CA PRO A 221 -17.95 2.35 0.10
C PRO A 221 -16.69 2.93 0.73
N ASP A 222 -16.16 4.01 0.15
CA ASP A 222 -14.93 4.70 0.60
C ASP A 222 -13.77 3.73 0.85
N GLN A 223 -13.67 2.69 0.07
CA GLN A 223 -12.76 1.55 0.26
C GLN A 223 -11.38 1.98 0.77
N PRO A 224 -11.01 1.63 2.04
CA PRO A 224 -9.68 1.90 2.54
C PRO A 224 -8.69 0.93 1.86
N GLY A 225 -7.60 1.47 1.35
CA GLY A 225 -6.64 0.72 0.55
C GLY A 225 -5.31 0.52 1.24
N THR A 226 -4.23 0.85 0.53
CA THR A 226 -2.86 0.76 1.02
C THR A 226 -2.54 1.91 1.99
N VAL A 227 -1.80 1.57 3.04
CA VAL A 227 -1.36 2.49 4.10
C VAL A 227 0.13 2.32 4.38
N VAL A 228 0.71 3.32 5.03
CA VAL A 228 2.00 3.20 5.72
C VAL A 228 1.73 3.17 7.23
N ALA A 229 2.13 2.07 7.85
CA ALA A 229 2.05 1.91 9.29
C ALA A 229 3.42 1.61 9.88
N VAL A 230 3.68 2.11 11.08
CA VAL A 230 4.98 2.03 11.74
C VAL A 230 4.85 1.18 13.00
N TYR A 231 5.82 0.32 13.27
CA TYR A 231 5.90 -0.42 14.52
C TYR A 231 6.12 0.55 15.69
N GLY A 232 5.32 0.44 16.75
CA GLY A 232 5.31 1.42 17.84
C GLY A 232 6.67 1.65 18.48
N LYS A 233 7.45 0.58 18.74
CA LYS A 233 8.81 0.71 19.28
C LYS A 233 9.74 1.55 18.39
N PHE A 234 9.63 1.41 17.07
CA PHE A 234 10.41 2.23 16.13
C PHE A 234 9.94 3.68 16.16
N ALA A 235 8.62 3.90 16.16
CA ALA A 235 8.05 5.25 16.21
C ALA A 235 8.44 6.01 17.48
N ASP A 236 8.39 5.35 18.63
CA ASP A 236 8.73 5.95 19.92
C ASP A 236 10.23 6.27 20.04
N ALA A 237 11.10 5.41 19.48
CA ALA A 237 12.53 5.63 19.45
C ALA A 237 12.98 6.68 18.42
N ASN A 238 12.23 6.86 17.33
CA ASN A 238 12.63 7.67 16.18
C ASN A 238 11.52 8.62 15.68
N PRO A 239 10.92 9.47 16.56
CA PRO A 239 9.76 10.28 16.16
C PRO A 239 10.08 11.25 14.99
N LYS A 240 11.27 11.83 14.95
CA LYS A 240 11.69 12.69 13.84
C LYS A 240 11.88 11.96 12.52
N ALA A 241 12.32 10.71 12.56
CA ALA A 241 12.41 9.85 11.39
C ALA A 241 11.01 9.54 10.81
N VAL A 242 10.02 9.32 11.67
CA VAL A 242 8.62 9.11 11.25
C VAL A 242 8.01 10.39 10.66
N GLU A 243 8.25 11.56 11.27
CA GLU A 243 7.84 12.86 10.69
C GLU A 243 8.48 13.05 9.30
N GLY A 244 9.77 12.77 9.15
CA GLY A 244 10.49 12.84 7.89
C GLY A 244 9.96 11.87 6.84
N LEU A 245 9.67 10.63 7.24
CA LEU A 245 9.02 9.63 6.38
C LEU A 245 7.69 10.16 5.83
N VAL A 246 6.80 10.62 6.69
CA VAL A 246 5.49 11.12 6.28
C VAL A 246 5.59 12.37 5.42
N SER A 247 6.54 13.28 5.71
CA SER A 247 6.81 14.44 4.85
C SER A 247 7.23 14.03 3.43
N ALA A 248 8.12 13.04 3.30
CA ALA A 248 8.52 12.49 2.01
C ALA A 248 7.34 11.83 1.27
N LEU A 249 6.44 11.14 1.99
CA LEU A 249 5.23 10.52 1.40
C LEU A 249 4.25 11.58 0.90
N VAL A 250 4.06 12.68 1.61
CA VAL A 250 3.20 13.80 1.16
C VAL A 250 3.74 14.38 -0.15
N ARG A 251 5.05 14.68 -0.22
CA ARG A 251 5.71 15.16 -1.45
C ARG A 251 5.54 14.16 -2.61
N ALA A 252 5.72 12.87 -2.34
CA ALA A 252 5.57 11.82 -3.35
C ALA A 252 4.13 11.70 -3.85
N THR A 253 3.15 11.81 -2.95
CA THR A 253 1.73 11.82 -3.30
C THR A 253 1.37 13.02 -4.18
N ASP A 254 1.91 14.19 -3.87
CA ASP A 254 1.70 15.40 -4.68
C ASP A 254 2.34 15.24 -6.08
N LEU A 255 3.55 14.66 -6.18
CA LEU A 255 4.20 14.37 -7.45
C LEU A 255 3.40 13.34 -8.28
N LEU A 256 2.94 12.25 -7.67
CA LEU A 256 2.13 11.22 -8.34
C LEU A 256 0.85 11.80 -8.97
N LYS A 257 0.23 12.78 -8.31
CA LYS A 257 -0.96 13.48 -8.81
C LYS A 257 -0.64 14.50 -9.91
N ALA A 258 0.47 15.21 -9.78
CA ALA A 258 0.84 16.30 -10.67
C ALA A 258 1.55 15.80 -11.93
N ASP A 259 2.43 14.81 -11.82
CA ASP A 259 3.29 14.33 -12.90
C ASP A 259 3.55 12.80 -12.78
N PRO A 260 2.57 11.97 -13.19
CA PRO A 260 2.73 10.52 -13.21
C PRO A 260 3.89 10.04 -14.10
N ALA A 261 4.25 10.80 -15.13
CA ALA A 261 5.34 10.45 -16.03
C ALA A 261 6.69 10.50 -15.32
N ARG A 262 6.94 11.55 -14.53
CA ARG A 262 8.14 11.66 -13.69
C ARG A 262 8.15 10.61 -12.57
N ALA A 263 6.99 10.26 -12.03
CA ALA A 263 6.88 9.28 -10.98
C ALA A 263 7.05 7.82 -11.46
N ALA A 264 6.86 7.53 -12.76
CA ALA A 264 6.85 6.16 -13.27
C ALA A 264 8.23 5.44 -13.19
N PRO A 265 9.39 6.03 -13.54
CA PRO A 265 10.68 5.34 -13.46
C PRO A 265 11.05 4.81 -12.05
N PRO A 266 10.95 5.57 -10.94
CA PRO A 266 11.24 5.03 -9.63
C PRO A 266 10.25 3.93 -9.19
N VAL A 267 9.00 3.98 -9.64
CA VAL A 267 8.01 2.93 -9.35
C VAL A 267 8.33 1.65 -10.14
N GLU A 268 8.65 1.76 -11.43
CA GLU A 268 9.08 0.62 -12.25
C GLU A 268 10.32 -0.07 -11.66
N ALA A 269 11.33 0.72 -11.28
CA ALA A 269 12.55 0.19 -10.68
C ALA A 269 12.30 -0.58 -9.37
N ALA A 270 11.32 -0.14 -8.56
CA ALA A 270 10.96 -0.76 -7.29
C ALA A 270 10.09 -2.01 -7.46
N LEU A 271 9.22 -2.05 -8.47
CA LEU A 271 8.37 -3.22 -8.76
C LEU A 271 9.16 -4.37 -9.41
N GLY A 272 10.36 -4.11 -9.90
CA GLY A 272 11.27 -5.09 -10.48
C GLY A 272 11.34 -5.03 -12.00
N LYS A 273 12.57 -4.91 -12.51
CA LYS A 273 12.86 -4.87 -13.95
C LYS A 273 12.39 -6.16 -14.62
N GLY A 274 11.66 -6.02 -15.74
CA GLY A 274 11.18 -7.14 -16.55
C GLY A 274 9.78 -7.64 -16.20
N ILE A 275 9.13 -7.10 -15.14
CA ILE A 275 7.70 -7.37 -14.86
C ILE A 275 6.84 -6.54 -15.80
N THR A 276 7.21 -5.27 -15.98
CA THR A 276 6.54 -4.34 -16.88
C THR A 276 7.51 -3.21 -17.27
N ASP A 277 7.10 -2.35 -18.20
CA ASP A 277 7.86 -1.19 -18.64
C ASP A 277 7.34 0.12 -18.00
N VAL A 278 8.15 1.18 -18.13
CA VAL A 278 7.82 2.52 -17.59
C VAL A 278 6.51 3.06 -18.17
N ALA A 279 6.22 2.80 -19.45
CA ALA A 279 4.98 3.29 -20.09
C ALA A 279 3.73 2.62 -19.50
N THR A 280 3.80 1.32 -19.22
CA THR A 280 2.73 0.58 -18.53
C THR A 280 2.55 1.08 -17.09
N ILE A 281 3.64 1.36 -16.37
CA ILE A 281 3.56 1.96 -15.02
C ILE A 281 2.94 3.36 -15.09
N GLN A 282 3.35 4.20 -16.02
CA GLN A 282 2.75 5.53 -16.20
C GLN A 282 1.25 5.44 -16.45
N LYS A 283 0.81 4.50 -17.29
CA LYS A 283 -0.62 4.22 -17.52
C LYS A 283 -1.32 3.78 -16.23
N ALA A 284 -0.71 2.87 -15.46
CA ALA A 284 -1.26 2.40 -14.21
C ALA A 284 -1.36 3.52 -13.15
N LEU A 285 -0.36 4.40 -13.07
CA LEU A 285 -0.37 5.58 -12.19
C LEU A 285 -1.46 6.60 -12.55
N SER A 286 -1.86 6.66 -13.83
CA SER A 286 -2.91 7.54 -14.33
C SER A 286 -4.29 6.87 -14.38
N SER A 287 -4.39 5.64 -13.93
CA SER A 287 -5.64 4.86 -13.93
C SER A 287 -6.65 5.45 -12.93
N PRO A 288 -7.97 5.40 -13.23
CA PRO A 288 -9.01 5.72 -12.27
C PRO A 288 -8.99 4.87 -10.99
N ALA A 289 -8.33 3.70 -11.03
CA ALA A 289 -8.11 2.83 -9.87
C ALA A 289 -6.86 3.21 -9.07
N ALA A 290 -6.09 4.22 -9.47
CA ALA A 290 -4.93 4.73 -8.75
C ALA A 290 -5.28 6.04 -8.02
N LYS A 291 -6.08 5.95 -6.95
CA LYS A 291 -6.51 7.10 -6.18
C LYS A 291 -5.57 7.36 -5.01
N PHE A 292 -4.57 8.21 -5.21
CA PHE A 292 -3.57 8.55 -4.19
C PHE A 292 -4.11 9.52 -3.15
N VAL A 293 -3.83 9.23 -1.89
CA VAL A 293 -4.10 10.07 -0.72
C VAL A 293 -2.87 10.07 0.20
N ALA A 294 -2.81 10.99 1.17
CA ALA A 294 -1.72 11.00 2.16
C ALA A 294 -2.27 11.11 3.59
N ASP A 295 -3.41 11.79 3.77
CA ASP A 295 -4.02 11.98 5.08
C ASP A 295 -4.63 10.69 5.61
N PRO A 296 -4.13 10.13 6.72
CA PRO A 296 -4.67 8.89 7.27
C PRO A 296 -6.12 9.04 7.80
N ARG A 297 -6.60 10.26 8.06
CA ARG A 297 -7.96 10.52 8.54
C ARG A 297 -9.03 10.18 7.49
N THR A 298 -8.67 10.24 6.21
CA THR A 298 -9.60 9.97 5.10
C THR A 298 -10.16 8.55 5.10
N ILE A 299 -9.50 7.62 5.79
CA ILE A 299 -9.88 6.20 5.79
C ILE A 299 -10.36 5.68 7.15
N ILE A 300 -10.41 6.52 8.19
CA ILE A 300 -10.76 6.06 9.55
C ILE A 300 -12.14 5.42 9.60
N GLU A 301 -13.15 6.10 9.07
CA GLU A 301 -14.53 5.60 9.14
C GLU A 301 -14.73 4.34 8.29
N ALA A 302 -14.19 4.33 7.07
CA ALA A 302 -14.25 3.16 6.22
C ALA A 302 -13.45 1.96 6.80
N THR A 303 -12.39 2.23 7.59
CA THR A 303 -11.66 1.19 8.32
C THR A 303 -12.52 0.57 9.42
N LYS A 304 -13.31 1.34 10.15
CA LYS A 304 -14.28 0.80 11.15
C LYS A 304 -15.28 -0.12 10.45
N GLN A 305 -15.90 0.35 9.38
CA GLN A 305 -16.87 -0.44 8.61
C GLN A 305 -16.23 -1.72 8.08
N MET A 306 -14.98 -1.65 7.61
CA MET A 306 -14.25 -2.84 7.15
C MET A 306 -14.00 -3.83 8.28
N GLN A 307 -13.65 -3.39 9.50
CA GLN A 307 -13.49 -4.26 10.65
C GLN A 307 -14.81 -4.94 11.03
N THR A 308 -15.92 -4.19 11.09
CA THR A 308 -17.27 -4.74 11.34
C THR A 308 -17.59 -5.85 10.34
N TYR A 309 -17.30 -5.61 9.06
CA TYR A 309 -17.49 -6.63 8.02
C TYR A 309 -16.56 -7.83 8.20
N GLN A 310 -15.27 -7.61 8.53
CA GLN A 310 -14.31 -8.69 8.79
C GLN A 310 -14.76 -9.59 9.96
N VAL A 311 -15.33 -9.01 11.03
CA VAL A 311 -15.93 -9.78 12.13
C VAL A 311 -17.09 -10.62 11.64
N SER A 312 -17.99 -10.04 10.83
CA SER A 312 -19.18 -10.74 10.31
C SER A 312 -18.85 -11.94 9.41
N ILE A 313 -17.69 -11.92 8.75
CA ILE A 313 -17.21 -13.03 7.90
C ILE A 313 -16.16 -13.92 8.57
N GLY A 314 -15.85 -13.69 9.86
CA GLY A 314 -14.95 -14.52 10.66
C GLY A 314 -13.46 -14.38 10.32
N THR A 315 -13.04 -13.29 9.63
CA THR A 315 -11.62 -13.01 9.33
C THR A 315 -10.96 -12.12 10.39
N LEU A 316 -11.75 -11.61 11.33
CA LEU A 316 -11.35 -10.88 12.51
C LEU A 316 -12.23 -11.37 13.69
N ASP A 317 -11.63 -11.74 14.82
CA ASP A 317 -12.37 -12.27 15.97
C ASP A 317 -13.23 -11.19 16.66
N LYS A 318 -12.70 -9.98 16.73
CA LYS A 318 -13.35 -8.78 17.27
C LYS A 318 -12.72 -7.52 16.70
N GLU A 319 -13.47 -6.43 16.67
CA GLU A 319 -12.95 -5.14 16.25
C GLU A 319 -11.78 -4.68 17.13
N ALA A 320 -10.73 -4.20 16.51
CA ALA A 320 -9.63 -3.53 17.20
C ALA A 320 -10.03 -2.06 17.45
N PRO A 321 -9.70 -1.49 18.63
CA PRO A 321 -9.90 -0.07 18.86
C PRO A 321 -9.21 0.77 17.79
N ILE A 322 -9.94 1.74 17.26
CA ILE A 322 -9.39 2.73 16.31
C ILE A 322 -8.39 3.65 17.03
N ASP A 323 -8.67 3.96 18.28
CA ASP A 323 -7.75 4.72 19.11
C ASP A 323 -6.41 3.99 19.24
N GLY A 324 -5.33 4.70 18.89
CA GLY A 324 -3.97 4.16 18.83
C GLY A 324 -3.65 3.34 17.57
N LEU A 325 -4.63 3.02 16.70
CA LEU A 325 -4.33 2.48 15.37
C LEU A 325 -3.87 3.58 14.40
N PHE A 326 -4.39 4.79 14.54
CA PHE A 326 -4.00 5.92 13.70
C PHE A 326 -3.20 6.94 14.51
N ASP A 327 -2.02 7.34 14.01
CA ASP A 327 -1.24 8.47 14.50
C ASP A 327 -1.16 9.55 13.41
N THR A 328 -1.95 10.61 13.58
CA THR A 328 -2.03 11.70 12.61
C THR A 328 -0.98 12.79 12.82
N LYS A 329 -0.27 12.78 13.95
CA LYS A 329 0.71 13.83 14.30
C LYS A 329 1.82 14.02 13.26
N PRO A 330 2.42 12.94 12.70
CA PRO A 330 3.43 13.09 11.66
C PRO A 330 2.89 13.76 10.40
N PHE A 331 1.62 13.47 10.02
CA PHE A 331 0.99 14.11 8.88
C PHE A 331 0.72 15.61 9.14
N ASP A 332 0.23 15.95 10.34
CA ASP A 332 0.01 17.35 10.72
C ASP A 332 1.33 18.13 10.75
N ALA A 333 2.42 17.50 11.17
CA ALA A 333 3.77 18.10 11.12
C ALA A 333 4.23 18.34 9.67
N ALA A 334 3.97 17.39 8.76
CA ALA A 334 4.34 17.49 7.34
C ALA A 334 3.58 18.59 6.58
N LYS A 335 2.39 18.99 7.03
CA LYS A 335 1.59 20.07 6.43
C LYS A 335 1.89 21.46 6.96
N LYS A 336 2.69 21.58 8.02
CA LYS A 336 3.14 22.90 8.52
C LYS A 336 4.14 23.51 7.54
N PRO A 337 4.02 24.81 7.20
CA PRO A 337 5.05 25.49 6.44
C PRO A 337 6.41 25.33 7.14
N ALA A 338 7.48 25.08 6.38
CA ALA A 338 8.82 25.13 6.94
C ALA A 338 9.02 26.48 7.64
N PRO A 339 9.66 26.52 8.84
CA PRO A 339 10.00 27.79 9.46
C PRO A 339 10.80 28.61 8.44
N LYS A 340 10.36 29.85 8.21
CA LYS A 340 11.12 30.77 7.36
C LYS A 340 12.51 30.93 7.96
N PRO A 341 13.56 30.88 7.11
CA PRO A 341 14.94 31.05 7.56
C PRO A 341 15.19 32.41 8.23
#